data_6146b7637044b9915540f9c770a3550e
#
_entry.id   6146b7637044b9915540f9c770a3550e
#
_cell.length_a   1.000
_cell.length_b   1.000
_cell.length_c   1.000
_cell.angle_alpha   90.00
_cell.angle_beta   90.00
_cell.angle_gamma   90.00
#
_symmetry.space_group_name_H-M   'P 1'
#
loop_
_entity.id
_entity.type
_entity.pdbx_description
1 polymer ?
#
loop_
_entity_poly.entity_id
_entity_poly.type
_entity_poly.pdbx_seq_one_letter_code
_entity_poly.pdbx_strand_id
1 'polypeptide(L)'
;ARRRILGEVGCPYPDDPVQSEIKKATPKIKKYASQSLFGFDVDSDLRKAARMNMVMNGDGHGHIFNFNSLEYGVHGEKESAAKSRYRTPDMEILERQLKVGPGEAHGQFDYVFTNPPFGAKIPVEDPEVLRHYDLGYTWRRDGGRWVKHALQKKVPPEILFIEACWKFLKHGTGVMALVLPNGILGNPGEQMEFTRHWLLQNGELLASIDLPAETFLPQVSVQASCVFIRRRAPNETRMVGADGPKQRPVFMAIAEDCGHGRRGEPRYLREPDGTEQIFEDKVPDRWERDGKIHEQIRMRKDKRIADDLPLIADEYRRFIAEGELE
;
A
#
# COMPACT_ATOMS: atom_id res chain seq x y z
N ALA A 1 3.52 5.89 12.09
CA ALA A 1 2.98 7.13 12.70
C ALA A 1 2.96 7.03 14.23
N ARG A 2 2.26 6.05 14.85
CA ARG A 2 2.12 5.92 16.32
C ARG A 2 3.46 5.87 17.04
N ARG A 3 4.39 5.01 16.60
CA ARG A 3 5.74 4.89 17.17
C ARG A 3 6.51 6.22 17.16
N ARG A 4 6.45 6.95 16.04
CA ARG A 4 7.07 8.28 15.92
C ARG A 4 6.45 9.28 16.88
N ILE A 5 5.11 9.33 16.97
CA ILE A 5 4.40 10.25 17.87
C ILE A 5 4.72 9.95 19.34
N LEU A 6 4.83 8.67 19.72
CA LEU A 6 5.29 8.27 21.06
C LEU A 6 6.69 8.80 21.36
N GLY A 7 7.62 8.67 20.41
CA GLY A 7 8.97 9.26 20.54
C GLY A 7 8.93 10.78 20.71
N GLU A 8 8.08 11.49 19.94
CA GLU A 8 7.92 12.95 20.03
C GLU A 8 7.34 13.43 21.37
N VAL A 9 6.63 12.60 22.12
CA VAL A 9 6.13 12.92 23.47
C VAL A 9 7.08 12.45 24.57
N GLY A 10 8.29 11.99 24.20
CA GLY A 10 9.35 11.60 25.12
C GLY A 10 9.26 10.16 25.62
N CYS A 11 8.57 9.26 24.90
CA CYS A 11 8.60 7.84 25.19
C CYS A 11 9.92 7.23 24.69
N PRO A 12 10.82 6.74 25.57
CA PRO A 12 12.09 6.16 25.15
C PRO A 12 11.94 4.78 24.49
N TYR A 13 10.84 4.10 24.77
CA TYR A 13 10.54 2.76 24.22
C TYR A 13 9.16 2.76 23.55
N PRO A 14 9.03 3.27 22.31
CA PRO A 14 7.73 3.42 21.64
C PRO A 14 7.01 2.10 21.35
N ASP A 15 7.70 0.97 21.42
CA ASP A 15 7.11 -0.37 21.24
C ASP A 15 6.57 -0.95 22.54
N ASP A 16 7.01 -0.40 23.71
CA ASP A 16 6.54 -0.78 25.04
C ASP A 16 6.22 0.46 25.90
N PRO A 17 5.22 1.28 25.50
CA PRO A 17 4.86 2.49 26.18
C PRO A 17 4.05 2.21 27.46
N VAL A 18 4.34 2.94 28.54
CA VAL A 18 3.46 2.93 29.73
C VAL A 18 2.21 3.80 29.54
N GLN A 19 1.20 3.61 30.39
CA GLN A 19 -0.11 4.24 30.25
C GLN A 19 -0.07 5.77 30.19
N SER A 20 0.78 6.43 30.98
CA SER A 20 0.93 7.90 30.94
C SER A 20 1.50 8.40 29.62
N GLU A 21 2.43 7.66 28.99
CA GLU A 21 2.98 7.98 27.68
C GLU A 21 1.93 7.81 26.57
N ILE A 22 1.15 6.72 26.64
CA ILE A 22 0.01 6.49 25.74
C ILE A 22 -0.98 7.65 25.87
N LYS A 23 -1.35 8.04 27.10
CA LYS A 23 -2.29 9.14 27.37
C LYS A 23 -1.78 10.46 26.78
N LYS A 24 -0.50 10.77 26.90
CA LYS A 24 0.12 11.96 26.30
C LYS A 24 0.12 11.91 24.76
N ALA A 25 0.34 10.76 24.17
CA ALA A 25 0.40 10.58 22.72
C ALA A 25 -1.00 10.55 22.05
N THR A 26 -2.02 10.05 22.75
CA THR A 26 -3.37 9.83 22.20
C THR A 26 -3.96 11.03 21.47
N PRO A 27 -3.91 12.30 21.98
CA PRO A 27 -4.46 13.44 21.26
C PRO A 27 -3.76 13.68 19.92
N LYS A 28 -2.42 13.54 19.87
CA LYS A 28 -1.64 13.69 18.65
C LYS A 28 -1.92 12.55 17.65
N ILE A 29 -2.04 11.32 18.14
CA ILE A 29 -2.40 10.15 17.32
C ILE A 29 -3.78 10.36 16.70
N LYS A 30 -4.78 10.74 17.49
CA LYS A 30 -6.14 11.02 17.01
C LYS A 30 -6.15 12.15 15.97
N LYS A 31 -5.43 13.24 16.23
CA LYS A 31 -5.32 14.36 15.29
C LYS A 31 -4.70 13.91 13.97
N TYR A 32 -3.59 13.15 14.03
CA TYR A 32 -2.94 12.62 12.84
C TYR A 32 -3.89 11.70 12.05
N ALA A 33 -4.52 10.73 12.72
CA ALA A 33 -5.43 9.80 12.07
C ALA A 33 -6.62 10.49 11.42
N SER A 34 -7.23 11.46 12.14
CA SER A 34 -8.37 12.23 11.64
C SER A 34 -8.05 13.21 10.51
N GLN A 35 -6.79 13.47 10.22
CA GLN A 35 -6.40 14.42 9.17
C GLN A 35 -5.68 13.74 7.99
N SER A 36 -5.07 12.56 8.22
CA SER A 36 -4.10 12.00 7.29
C SER A 36 -4.35 10.54 6.90
N LEU A 37 -5.22 9.80 7.63
CA LEU A 37 -5.50 8.40 7.32
C LEU A 37 -6.91 8.26 6.74
N PHE A 38 -6.98 7.73 5.53
CA PHE A 38 -8.21 7.47 4.79
C PHE A 38 -8.20 6.01 4.34
N GLY A 39 -9.33 5.34 4.44
CA GLY A 39 -9.49 3.96 4.00
C GLY A 39 -10.78 3.81 3.21
N PHE A 40 -10.72 3.01 2.14
CA PHE A 40 -11.85 2.71 1.28
C PHE A 40 -12.03 1.20 1.19
N ASP A 41 -13.23 0.71 1.40
CA ASP A 41 -13.58 -0.68 1.20
C ASP A 41 -15.02 -0.79 0.70
N VAL A 42 -15.25 -1.65 -0.27
CA VAL A 42 -16.58 -1.93 -0.79
C VAL A 42 -17.39 -2.82 0.16
N ASP A 43 -16.71 -3.67 0.93
CA ASP A 43 -17.33 -4.53 1.92
C ASP A 43 -17.66 -3.77 3.20
N SER A 44 -18.95 -3.69 3.53
CA SER A 44 -19.43 -2.97 4.72
C SER A 44 -18.96 -3.59 6.04
N ASP A 45 -18.72 -4.89 6.08
CA ASP A 45 -18.31 -5.59 7.30
C ASP A 45 -16.80 -5.47 7.52
N LEU A 46 -16.00 -5.54 6.45
CA LEU A 46 -14.57 -5.22 6.52
C LEU A 46 -14.35 -3.76 6.90
N ARG A 47 -15.16 -2.83 6.36
CA ARG A 47 -15.16 -1.43 6.82
C ARG A 47 -15.41 -1.29 8.33
N LYS A 48 -16.44 -2.01 8.86
CA LYS A 48 -16.74 -1.99 10.29
C LYS A 48 -15.59 -2.54 11.13
N ALA A 49 -15.00 -3.66 10.68
CA ALA A 49 -13.84 -4.28 11.34
C ALA A 49 -12.64 -3.33 11.36
N ALA A 50 -12.33 -2.68 10.23
CA ALA A 50 -11.27 -1.69 10.14
C ALA A 50 -11.50 -0.49 11.08
N ARG A 51 -12.73 0.04 11.12
CA ARG A 51 -13.10 1.12 12.05
C ARG A 51 -12.95 0.70 13.52
N MET A 52 -13.38 -0.51 13.86
CA MET A 52 -13.21 -1.04 15.21
C MET A 52 -11.73 -1.18 15.59
N ASN A 53 -10.90 -1.68 14.67
CA ASN A 53 -9.46 -1.76 14.86
C ASN A 53 -8.83 -0.38 15.11
N MET A 54 -9.21 0.64 14.33
CA MET A 54 -8.79 2.03 14.55
C MET A 54 -9.17 2.54 15.94
N VAL A 55 -10.41 2.30 16.38
CA VAL A 55 -10.88 2.69 17.72
C VAL A 55 -10.07 1.99 18.81
N MET A 56 -9.85 0.68 18.70
CA MET A 56 -9.08 -0.11 19.68
C MET A 56 -7.62 0.38 19.79
N ASN A 57 -7.04 0.87 18.70
CA ASN A 57 -5.71 1.46 18.69
C ASN A 57 -5.67 2.94 19.09
N GLY A 58 -6.82 3.54 19.44
CA GLY A 58 -6.91 4.95 19.83
C GLY A 58 -6.76 5.93 18.67
N ASP A 59 -6.82 5.46 17.41
CA ASP A 59 -6.54 6.24 16.21
C ASP A 59 -7.79 6.97 15.66
N GLY A 60 -8.98 6.74 16.25
CA GLY A 60 -10.24 7.30 15.75
C GLY A 60 -10.89 6.40 14.69
N HIS A 61 -12.03 6.87 14.12
CA HIS A 61 -12.85 6.02 13.25
C HIS A 61 -13.48 6.75 12.06
N GLY A 62 -13.13 8.01 11.85
CA GLY A 62 -13.90 8.90 10.99
C GLY A 62 -13.68 8.76 9.49
N HIS A 63 -12.57 8.15 9.05
CA HIS A 63 -12.14 8.22 7.67
C HIS A 63 -12.02 6.85 6.98
N ILE A 64 -12.84 5.89 7.39
CA ILE A 64 -12.98 4.60 6.70
C ILE A 64 -14.34 4.59 6.00
N PHE A 65 -14.33 4.65 4.69
CA PHE A 65 -15.47 4.86 3.81
C PHE A 65 -15.88 3.57 3.11
N ASN A 66 -17.19 3.48 2.79
CA ASN A 66 -17.75 2.33 2.11
C ASN A 66 -18.13 2.70 0.68
N PHE A 67 -17.24 2.43 -0.25
CA PHE A 67 -17.50 2.50 -1.69
C PHE A 67 -16.46 1.71 -2.48
N ASN A 68 -16.80 1.39 -3.71
CA ASN A 68 -15.87 0.76 -4.65
C ASN A 68 -14.90 1.82 -5.19
N SER A 69 -13.61 1.68 -4.89
CA SER A 69 -12.58 2.63 -5.31
C SER A 69 -12.45 2.75 -6.83
N LEU A 70 -12.80 1.68 -7.58
CA LEU A 70 -12.80 1.69 -9.04
C LEU A 70 -13.95 2.51 -9.65
N GLU A 71 -14.97 2.81 -8.88
CA GLU A 71 -16.13 3.60 -9.30
C GLU A 71 -16.00 5.08 -8.96
N TYR A 72 -14.95 5.46 -8.21
CA TYR A 72 -14.75 6.85 -7.84
C TYR A 72 -14.48 7.75 -9.06
N GLY A 73 -15.28 8.79 -9.22
CA GLY A 73 -15.18 9.72 -10.35
C GLY A 73 -15.74 9.20 -11.66
N VAL A 74 -16.25 7.96 -11.70
CA VAL A 74 -16.92 7.39 -12.89
C VAL A 74 -18.28 8.07 -13.11
N HIS A 75 -18.55 8.46 -14.34
CA HIS A 75 -19.84 9.01 -14.77
C HIS A 75 -20.05 8.75 -16.26
N GLY A 76 -21.30 8.75 -16.69
CA GLY A 76 -21.66 8.63 -18.10
C GLY A 76 -21.24 9.88 -18.90
N GLU A 77 -21.15 9.76 -20.23
CA GLU A 77 -20.69 10.84 -21.13
C GLU A 77 -21.51 12.15 -20.99
N LYS A 78 -22.80 12.04 -20.63
CA LYS A 78 -23.72 13.18 -20.46
C LYS A 78 -23.98 13.55 -19.00
N GLU A 79 -23.28 12.92 -18.08
CA GLU A 79 -23.42 13.11 -16.63
C GLU A 79 -22.17 13.79 -16.05
N SER A 80 -22.36 14.44 -14.93
CA SER A 80 -21.23 14.91 -14.12
C SER A 80 -20.98 13.94 -12.95
N ALA A 81 -19.79 13.96 -12.38
CA ALA A 81 -19.46 13.16 -11.20
C ALA A 81 -20.45 13.38 -10.04
N ALA A 82 -21.03 14.59 -9.92
CA ALA A 82 -22.03 14.92 -8.91
C ALA A 82 -23.37 14.21 -9.10
N LYS A 83 -23.69 13.79 -10.33
CA LYS A 83 -24.96 13.13 -10.70
C LYS A 83 -24.79 11.68 -11.11
N SER A 84 -23.59 11.14 -10.93
CA SER A 84 -23.26 9.78 -11.31
C SER A 84 -24.05 8.75 -10.49
N ARG A 85 -24.50 7.68 -11.16
CA ARG A 85 -25.12 6.52 -10.52
C ARG A 85 -24.16 5.78 -9.55
N TYR A 86 -22.86 5.95 -9.70
CA TYR A 86 -21.83 5.34 -8.84
C TYR A 86 -21.59 6.15 -7.58
N ARG A 87 -22.13 7.36 -7.50
CA ARG A 87 -21.92 8.25 -6.37
C ARG A 87 -22.58 7.72 -5.10
N THR A 88 -21.82 7.65 -4.04
CA THR A 88 -22.29 7.21 -2.73
C THR A 88 -22.23 8.35 -1.70
N PRO A 89 -23.03 8.29 -0.61
CA PRO A 89 -22.93 9.26 0.47
C PRO A 89 -21.53 9.34 1.10
N ASP A 90 -20.82 8.22 1.16
CA ASP A 90 -19.46 8.16 1.71
C ASP A 90 -18.44 8.90 0.82
N MET A 91 -18.63 8.89 -0.51
CA MET A 91 -17.82 9.72 -1.44
C MET A 91 -18.05 11.21 -1.17
N GLU A 92 -19.28 11.65 -0.88
CA GLU A 92 -19.57 13.03 -0.53
C GLU A 92 -18.94 13.47 0.80
N ILE A 93 -18.89 12.55 1.77
CA ILE A 93 -18.23 12.81 3.04
C ILE A 93 -16.72 12.96 2.84
N LEU A 94 -16.10 12.07 2.05
CA LEU A 94 -14.69 12.14 1.68
C LEU A 94 -14.34 13.48 1.04
N GLU A 95 -15.09 13.90 0.02
CA GLU A 95 -14.86 15.14 -0.72
C GLU A 95 -14.99 16.37 0.18
N ARG A 96 -16.00 16.42 1.06
CA ARG A 96 -16.12 17.47 2.08
C ARG A 96 -14.94 17.54 3.02
N GLN A 97 -14.41 16.38 3.44
CA GLN A 97 -13.25 16.32 4.33
C GLN A 97 -11.97 16.79 3.64
N LEU A 98 -11.81 16.43 2.38
CA LEU A 98 -10.70 16.87 1.54
C LEU A 98 -10.87 18.32 1.03
N LYS A 99 -12.08 18.91 1.18
CA LYS A 99 -12.45 20.24 0.67
C LYS A 99 -12.31 20.35 -0.85
N VAL A 100 -12.75 19.33 -1.54
CA VAL A 100 -12.74 19.24 -3.00
C VAL A 100 -14.15 19.05 -3.56
N GLY A 101 -14.32 19.27 -4.86
CA GLY A 101 -15.56 19.04 -5.57
C GLY A 101 -15.84 17.55 -5.85
N PRO A 102 -17.05 17.26 -6.40
CA PRO A 102 -17.45 15.89 -6.77
C PRO A 102 -16.48 15.25 -7.76
N GLY A 103 -15.92 14.08 -7.40
CA GLY A 103 -14.97 13.36 -8.23
C GLY A 103 -13.52 13.89 -8.15
N GLU A 104 -13.25 14.90 -7.34
CA GLU A 104 -11.95 15.60 -7.29
C GLU A 104 -11.02 15.13 -6.15
N ALA A 105 -11.29 13.98 -5.50
CA ALA A 105 -10.34 13.41 -4.55
C ALA A 105 -9.10 12.79 -5.24
N HIS A 106 -9.11 12.68 -6.56
CA HIS A 106 -7.92 12.33 -7.34
C HIS A 106 -6.82 13.38 -7.15
N GLY A 107 -5.57 12.93 -7.05
CA GLY A 107 -4.43 13.82 -6.87
C GLY A 107 -4.26 14.39 -5.45
N GLN A 108 -4.99 13.88 -4.45
CA GLN A 108 -4.98 14.44 -3.10
C GLN A 108 -4.06 13.71 -2.11
N PHE A 109 -3.63 12.48 -2.42
CA PHE A 109 -2.92 11.63 -1.48
C PHE A 109 -1.42 11.59 -1.72
N ASP A 110 -0.64 11.68 -0.65
CA ASP A 110 0.81 11.51 -0.68
C ASP A 110 1.20 10.03 -0.81
N TYR A 111 0.42 9.15 -0.19
CA TYR A 111 0.65 7.70 -0.20
C TYR A 111 -0.65 6.95 -0.44
N VAL A 112 -0.57 5.89 -1.24
CA VAL A 112 -1.64 4.92 -1.45
C VAL A 112 -1.09 3.52 -1.25
N PHE A 113 -1.71 2.75 -0.38
CA PHE A 113 -1.34 1.36 -0.10
C PHE A 113 -2.53 0.45 -0.37
N THR A 114 -2.33 -0.61 -1.14
CA THR A 114 -3.39 -1.59 -1.36
C THR A 114 -2.83 -2.97 -1.70
N ASN A 115 -3.56 -3.97 -1.24
CA ASN A 115 -3.51 -5.32 -1.74
C ASN A 115 -4.85 -5.54 -2.47
N PRO A 116 -4.92 -5.30 -3.79
CA PRO A 116 -6.16 -5.43 -4.53
C PRO A 116 -6.62 -6.88 -4.57
N PRO A 117 -7.93 -7.13 -4.80
CA PRO A 117 -8.40 -8.49 -5.00
C PRO A 117 -7.74 -9.08 -6.26
N PHE A 118 -7.25 -10.33 -6.15
CA PHE A 118 -6.58 -11.02 -7.24
C PHE A 118 -7.54 -11.92 -8.02
N GLY A 119 -7.42 -11.89 -9.34
CA GLY A 119 -7.85 -12.95 -10.20
C GLY A 119 -9.04 -12.69 -11.10
N ALA A 120 -9.08 -13.50 -12.14
CA ALA A 120 -10.07 -13.49 -13.19
C ALA A 120 -11.48 -13.95 -12.75
N LYS A 121 -11.66 -14.36 -11.49
CA LYS A 121 -12.96 -14.85 -10.98
C LYS A 121 -13.96 -13.72 -10.68
N ILE A 122 -13.48 -12.49 -10.48
CA ILE A 122 -14.30 -11.31 -10.18
C ILE A 122 -13.93 -10.14 -11.11
N PRO A 123 -13.94 -10.35 -12.44
CA PRO A 123 -13.53 -9.31 -13.36
C PRO A 123 -14.50 -8.12 -13.30
N VAL A 124 -13.99 -6.95 -13.61
CA VAL A 124 -14.82 -5.76 -13.84
C VAL A 124 -15.36 -5.82 -15.25
N GLU A 125 -16.69 -5.77 -15.41
CA GLU A 125 -17.39 -5.91 -16.68
C GLU A 125 -18.24 -4.67 -17.05
N ASP A 126 -18.42 -3.74 -16.10
CA ASP A 126 -19.18 -2.52 -16.35
C ASP A 126 -18.46 -1.61 -17.37
N PRO A 127 -19.08 -1.36 -18.55
CA PRO A 127 -18.42 -0.60 -19.60
C PRO A 127 -18.12 0.86 -19.23
N GLU A 128 -18.89 1.49 -18.34
CA GLU A 128 -18.62 2.86 -17.90
C GLU A 128 -17.42 2.90 -16.98
N VAL A 129 -17.30 1.93 -16.07
CA VAL A 129 -16.10 1.79 -15.23
C VAL A 129 -14.88 1.53 -16.11
N LEU A 130 -14.96 0.60 -17.06
CA LEU A 130 -13.85 0.28 -17.95
C LEU A 130 -13.42 1.47 -18.81
N ARG A 131 -14.36 2.29 -19.32
CA ARG A 131 -14.05 3.51 -20.10
C ARG A 131 -13.27 4.54 -19.30
N HIS A 132 -13.44 4.56 -17.99
CA HIS A 132 -12.77 5.50 -17.11
C HIS A 132 -11.26 5.26 -16.98
N TYR A 133 -10.79 4.08 -17.40
CA TYR A 133 -9.39 3.64 -17.29
C TYR A 133 -8.77 3.38 -18.66
N ASP A 134 -7.52 3.81 -18.85
CA ASP A 134 -6.73 3.44 -20.02
C ASP A 134 -6.49 1.92 -20.07
N LEU A 135 -6.27 1.30 -18.90
CA LEU A 135 -6.10 -0.15 -18.74
C LEU A 135 -7.41 -0.93 -18.96
N GLY A 136 -8.53 -0.25 -19.11
CA GLY A 136 -9.82 -0.83 -19.52
C GLY A 136 -9.91 -1.11 -21.02
N TYR A 137 -8.95 -0.67 -21.83
CA TYR A 137 -8.92 -0.88 -23.28
C TYR A 137 -7.86 -1.91 -23.67
N THR A 138 -8.06 -2.51 -24.85
CA THR A 138 -6.99 -3.25 -25.52
C THR A 138 -6.04 -2.26 -26.18
N TRP A 139 -4.76 -2.59 -26.17
CA TRP A 139 -3.70 -1.82 -26.81
C TRP A 139 -2.86 -2.73 -27.68
N ARG A 140 -2.43 -2.25 -28.83
CA ARG A 140 -1.61 -2.99 -29.78
C ARG A 140 -0.39 -2.20 -30.18
N ARG A 141 0.68 -2.88 -30.53
CA ARG A 141 1.85 -2.26 -31.12
C ARG A 141 1.64 -2.04 -32.61
N ASP A 142 1.78 -0.78 -33.05
CA ASP A 142 1.79 -0.40 -34.44
C ASP A 142 2.97 0.55 -34.69
N GLY A 143 3.87 0.18 -35.60
CA GLY A 143 5.07 0.96 -35.90
C GLY A 143 5.95 1.25 -34.69
N GLY A 144 5.99 0.33 -33.69
CA GLY A 144 6.76 0.52 -32.45
C GLY A 144 6.06 1.35 -31.37
N ARG A 145 4.86 1.88 -31.65
CA ARG A 145 4.04 2.67 -30.70
C ARG A 145 2.86 1.87 -30.21
N TRP A 146 2.42 2.16 -28.98
CA TRP A 146 1.17 1.63 -28.46
C TRP A 146 0.00 2.47 -28.95
N VAL A 147 -0.99 1.79 -29.56
CA VAL A 147 -2.22 2.40 -30.08
C VAL A 147 -3.41 1.84 -29.33
N LYS A 148 -4.26 2.74 -28.81
CA LYS A 148 -5.52 2.41 -28.15
C LYS A 148 -6.49 1.79 -29.15
N HIS A 149 -7.09 0.67 -28.78
CA HIS A 149 -8.00 -0.09 -29.62
C HIS A 149 -9.40 -0.17 -29.00
N ALA A 150 -9.99 -1.34 -28.87
CA ALA A 150 -11.35 -1.53 -28.39
C ALA A 150 -11.43 -1.55 -26.86
N LEU A 151 -12.58 -1.14 -26.33
CA LEU A 151 -12.93 -1.36 -24.92
C LEU A 151 -12.96 -2.87 -24.65
N GLN A 152 -12.35 -3.28 -23.56
CA GLN A 152 -12.39 -4.68 -23.14
C GLN A 152 -13.78 -5.03 -22.60
N LYS A 153 -14.18 -6.30 -22.73
CA LYS A 153 -15.45 -6.78 -22.17
C LYS A 153 -15.33 -7.02 -20.66
N LYS A 154 -14.13 -7.36 -20.21
CA LYS A 154 -13.82 -7.65 -18.80
C LYS A 154 -12.34 -7.46 -18.54
N VAL A 155 -11.99 -6.95 -17.38
CA VAL A 155 -10.61 -6.73 -16.93
C VAL A 155 -10.47 -7.22 -15.48
N PRO A 156 -9.41 -7.96 -15.14
CA PRO A 156 -9.11 -8.31 -13.75
C PRO A 156 -8.96 -7.05 -12.90
N PRO A 157 -9.55 -7.00 -11.69
CA PRO A 157 -9.56 -5.78 -10.89
C PRO A 157 -8.17 -5.28 -10.53
N GLU A 158 -7.22 -6.18 -10.26
CA GLU A 158 -5.84 -5.81 -9.93
C GLU A 158 -5.15 -4.96 -11.01
N ILE A 159 -5.52 -5.13 -12.28
CA ILE A 159 -5.00 -4.30 -13.37
C ILE A 159 -5.56 -2.88 -13.29
N LEU A 160 -6.88 -2.73 -13.07
CA LEU A 160 -7.51 -1.43 -12.95
C LEU A 160 -7.08 -0.69 -11.67
N PHE A 161 -6.82 -1.43 -10.58
CA PHE A 161 -6.33 -0.84 -9.34
C PHE A 161 -4.96 -0.15 -9.50
N ILE A 162 -4.13 -0.58 -10.43
CA ILE A 162 -2.87 0.12 -10.76
C ILE A 162 -3.17 1.57 -11.15
N GLU A 163 -4.08 1.77 -12.10
CA GLU A 163 -4.44 3.12 -12.55
C GLU A 163 -5.29 3.88 -11.53
N ALA A 164 -6.22 3.20 -10.83
CA ALA A 164 -7.03 3.83 -9.79
C ALA A 164 -6.16 4.40 -8.67
N CYS A 165 -5.20 3.64 -8.15
CA CYS A 165 -4.27 4.11 -7.13
C CYS A 165 -3.42 5.28 -7.63
N TRP A 166 -2.92 5.18 -8.88
CA TRP A 166 -2.19 6.28 -9.51
C TRP A 166 -3.02 7.57 -9.59
N LYS A 167 -4.32 7.47 -9.94
CA LYS A 167 -5.21 8.65 -9.99
C LYS A 167 -5.34 9.36 -8.65
N PHE A 168 -5.41 8.63 -7.54
CA PHE A 168 -5.50 9.22 -6.20
C PHE A 168 -4.22 9.95 -5.75
N LEU A 169 -3.05 9.61 -6.29
CA LEU A 169 -1.77 10.17 -5.88
C LEU A 169 -1.57 11.62 -6.33
N LYS A 170 -0.88 12.41 -5.53
CA LYS A 170 -0.36 13.73 -5.92
C LYS A 170 0.63 13.60 -7.06
N HIS A 171 0.59 14.55 -7.99
CA HIS A 171 1.56 14.61 -9.08
C HIS A 171 2.98 14.90 -8.58
N GLY A 172 3.95 14.19 -9.11
CA GLY A 172 5.38 14.39 -8.85
C GLY A 172 5.90 13.85 -7.53
N THR A 173 5.06 13.72 -6.51
CA THR A 173 5.50 13.35 -5.16
C THR A 173 4.78 12.15 -4.58
N GLY A 174 3.57 11.84 -5.05
CA GLY A 174 2.76 10.76 -4.50
C GLY A 174 3.35 9.38 -4.80
N VAL A 175 3.36 8.50 -3.82
CA VAL A 175 3.91 7.14 -3.91
C VAL A 175 2.83 6.12 -3.60
N MET A 176 2.71 5.10 -4.43
CA MET A 176 1.88 3.93 -4.15
C MET A 176 2.73 2.69 -3.85
N ALA A 177 2.24 1.86 -2.94
CA ALA A 177 2.72 0.51 -2.74
C ALA A 177 1.58 -0.47 -3.06
N LEU A 178 1.80 -1.30 -4.07
CA LEU A 178 0.84 -2.26 -4.57
C LEU A 178 1.37 -3.67 -4.41
N VAL A 179 0.54 -4.56 -3.93
CA VAL A 179 0.81 -6.00 -4.03
C VAL A 179 0.22 -6.48 -5.36
N LEU A 180 1.06 -6.97 -6.24
CA LEU A 180 0.66 -7.42 -7.58
C LEU A 180 1.08 -8.87 -7.82
N PRO A 181 0.20 -9.68 -8.44
CA PRO A 181 0.61 -11.01 -8.91
C PRO A 181 1.80 -10.93 -9.86
N ASN A 182 2.78 -11.83 -9.70
CA ASN A 182 3.99 -11.86 -10.54
C ASN A 182 3.69 -12.03 -12.02
N GLY A 183 2.52 -12.58 -12.36
CA GLY A 183 2.04 -12.66 -13.74
C GLY A 183 1.87 -11.30 -14.43
N ILE A 184 1.52 -10.23 -13.70
CA ILE A 184 1.46 -8.88 -14.27
C ILE A 184 2.86 -8.38 -14.59
N LEU A 185 3.83 -8.69 -13.74
CA LEU A 185 5.20 -8.20 -13.86
C LEU A 185 6.03 -8.99 -14.89
N GLY A 186 5.75 -10.29 -15.09
CA GLY A 186 6.59 -11.18 -15.88
C GLY A 186 5.94 -11.87 -17.08
N ASN A 187 4.61 -12.06 -17.10
CA ASN A 187 3.98 -12.82 -18.18
C ASN A 187 4.02 -12.08 -19.52
N PRO A 188 4.17 -12.81 -20.64
CA PRO A 188 4.04 -12.26 -21.98
C PRO A 188 2.58 -11.94 -22.31
N GLY A 189 2.38 -11.20 -23.40
CA GLY A 189 1.08 -10.86 -23.95
C GLY A 189 0.81 -9.35 -23.93
N GLU A 190 0.14 -8.87 -24.96
CA GLU A 190 -0.05 -7.43 -25.23
C GLU A 190 -0.64 -6.67 -24.03
N GLN A 191 -1.61 -7.26 -23.34
CA GLN A 191 -2.22 -6.61 -22.18
C GLN A 191 -1.24 -6.43 -21.01
N MET A 192 -0.47 -7.48 -20.67
CA MET A 192 0.51 -7.41 -19.57
C MET A 192 1.68 -6.50 -19.93
N GLU A 193 2.14 -6.58 -21.17
CA GLU A 193 3.20 -5.69 -21.69
C GLU A 193 2.75 -4.23 -21.69
N PHE A 194 1.52 -3.94 -22.12
CA PHE A 194 0.99 -2.58 -22.08
C PHE A 194 0.80 -2.10 -20.65
N THR A 195 0.31 -2.95 -19.73
CA THR A 195 0.17 -2.59 -18.31
C THR A 195 1.52 -2.15 -17.71
N ARG A 196 2.58 -2.92 -17.95
CA ARG A 196 3.95 -2.55 -17.52
C ARG A 196 4.43 -1.26 -18.21
N HIS A 197 4.19 -1.14 -19.51
CA HIS A 197 4.53 0.08 -20.26
C HIS A 197 3.80 1.30 -19.68
N TRP A 198 2.48 1.19 -19.49
CA TRP A 198 1.67 2.26 -18.90
C TRP A 198 2.20 2.70 -17.52
N LEU A 199 2.54 1.71 -16.70
CA LEU A 199 3.07 1.90 -15.36
C LEU A 199 4.38 2.70 -15.38
N LEU A 200 5.33 2.32 -16.23
CA LEU A 200 6.63 2.98 -16.37
C LEU A 200 6.54 4.35 -17.08
N GLN A 201 5.53 4.56 -17.93
CA GLN A 201 5.26 5.86 -18.55
C GLN A 201 4.71 6.89 -17.56
N ASN A 202 3.83 6.46 -16.66
CA ASN A 202 3.10 7.30 -15.73
C ASN A 202 3.71 7.32 -14.32
N GLY A 203 4.56 6.36 -14.01
CA GLY A 203 5.22 6.21 -12.72
C GLY A 203 6.73 5.97 -12.84
N GLU A 204 7.43 6.25 -11.76
CA GLU A 204 8.81 5.87 -11.54
C GLU A 204 8.83 4.68 -10.57
N LEU A 205 9.38 3.56 -11.02
CA LEU A 205 9.55 2.39 -10.17
C LEU A 205 10.68 2.66 -9.16
N LEU A 206 10.36 2.62 -7.89
CA LEU A 206 11.31 2.85 -6.79
C LEU A 206 11.85 1.54 -6.24
N ALA A 207 10.97 0.57 -6.02
CA ALA A 207 11.33 -0.74 -5.49
C ALA A 207 10.38 -1.84 -5.97
N SER A 208 10.89 -3.07 -6.03
CA SER A 208 10.11 -4.29 -6.19
C SER A 208 10.64 -5.36 -5.23
N ILE A 209 9.75 -5.88 -4.40
CA ILE A 209 10.07 -6.88 -3.38
C ILE A 209 9.24 -8.12 -3.69
N ASP A 210 9.89 -9.20 -4.11
CA ASP A 210 9.22 -10.49 -4.31
C ASP A 210 8.88 -11.11 -2.96
N LEU A 211 7.62 -11.51 -2.80
CA LEU A 211 7.10 -12.03 -1.53
C LEU A 211 7.13 -13.55 -1.53
N PRO A 212 7.38 -14.21 -0.39
CA PRO A 212 7.31 -15.65 -0.28
C PRO A 212 5.94 -16.19 -0.70
N ALA A 213 5.91 -17.37 -1.30
CA ALA A 213 4.66 -18.02 -1.72
C ALA A 213 3.69 -18.24 -0.55
N GLU A 214 4.22 -18.36 0.65
CA GLU A 214 3.48 -18.52 1.91
C GLU A 214 2.69 -17.27 2.32
N THR A 215 3.06 -16.08 1.85
CA THR A 215 2.49 -14.79 2.29
C THR A 215 0.95 -14.77 2.29
N PHE A 216 0.32 -15.41 1.31
CA PHE A 216 -1.14 -15.44 1.15
C PHE A 216 -1.77 -16.80 1.44
N LEU A 217 -0.97 -17.80 1.80
CA LEU A 217 -1.46 -19.12 2.18
C LEU A 217 -2.06 -19.06 3.63
N PRO A 218 -3.06 -19.89 3.90
CA PRO A 218 -3.67 -20.92 3.04
C PRO A 218 -4.78 -20.39 2.11
N GLN A 219 -5.13 -19.09 2.16
CA GLN A 219 -6.30 -18.53 1.47
C GLN A 219 -6.12 -18.49 -0.04
N VAL A 220 -4.95 -18.06 -0.50
CA VAL A 220 -4.64 -17.90 -1.93
C VAL A 220 -3.22 -18.39 -2.21
N SER A 221 -3.07 -19.24 -3.24
CA SER A 221 -1.77 -19.67 -3.72
C SER A 221 -1.36 -18.82 -4.93
N VAL A 222 -0.91 -17.61 -4.67
CA VAL A 222 -0.42 -16.67 -5.69
C VAL A 222 0.95 -16.16 -5.27
N GLN A 223 1.90 -16.23 -6.18
CA GLN A 223 3.17 -15.53 -6.02
C GLN A 223 2.99 -14.08 -6.42
N ALA A 224 3.39 -13.17 -5.56
CA ALA A 224 3.17 -11.75 -5.73
C ALA A 224 4.39 -10.95 -5.28
N SER A 225 4.50 -9.74 -5.81
CA SER A 225 5.51 -8.76 -5.40
C SER A 225 4.85 -7.50 -4.87
N CYS A 226 5.48 -6.89 -3.87
CA CYS A 226 5.14 -5.53 -3.44
C CYS A 226 5.96 -4.53 -4.26
N VAL A 227 5.29 -3.70 -5.07
CA VAL A 227 5.93 -2.71 -5.93
C VAL A 227 5.66 -1.31 -5.42
N PHE A 228 6.71 -0.48 -5.39
CA PHE A 228 6.67 0.92 -4.95
C PHE A 228 6.89 1.83 -6.15
N ILE A 229 5.93 2.73 -6.40
CA ILE A 229 5.91 3.55 -7.61
C ILE A 229 5.56 4.97 -7.22
N ARG A 230 6.39 5.94 -7.63
CA ARG A 230 6.11 7.36 -7.53
C ARG A 230 5.34 7.83 -8.78
N ARG A 231 4.27 8.59 -8.59
CA ARG A 231 3.57 9.23 -9.70
C ARG A 231 4.44 10.33 -10.30
N ARG A 232 4.69 10.30 -11.61
CA ARG A 232 5.41 11.36 -12.31
C ARG A 232 4.64 12.66 -12.35
N ALA A 233 5.37 13.78 -12.40
CA ALA A 233 4.78 15.08 -12.70
C ALA A 233 4.38 15.14 -14.20
N PRO A 234 3.38 15.97 -14.58
CA PRO A 234 2.93 16.07 -15.98
C PRO A 234 4.03 16.46 -16.97
N ASN A 235 5.00 17.25 -16.53
CA ASN A 235 6.14 17.74 -17.33
C ASN A 235 7.42 16.93 -17.13
N GLU A 236 7.36 15.89 -16.32
CA GLU A 236 8.52 15.03 -16.09
C GLU A 236 8.78 14.19 -17.34
N THR A 237 10.03 14.16 -17.80
CA THR A 237 10.41 13.42 -19.00
C THR A 237 10.09 11.94 -18.79
N ARG A 238 9.31 11.39 -19.69
CA ARG A 238 8.95 9.96 -19.69
C ARG A 238 10.17 9.16 -20.15
N MET A 239 10.31 7.96 -19.64
CA MET A 239 11.32 7.03 -20.12
C MET A 239 11.04 6.68 -21.58
N VAL A 240 11.84 7.23 -22.50
CA VAL A 240 11.72 6.94 -23.93
C VAL A 240 13.10 6.61 -24.47
N GLY A 241 13.35 5.31 -24.71
CA GLY A 241 14.51 4.83 -25.42
C GLY A 241 15.87 4.95 -24.71
N ALA A 242 16.94 4.55 -25.41
CA ALA A 242 18.30 4.50 -24.89
C ALA A 242 18.91 5.87 -24.53
N ASP A 243 18.35 6.96 -25.06
CA ASP A 243 18.79 8.34 -24.85
C ASP A 243 17.91 9.13 -23.86
N GLY A 244 17.02 8.44 -23.13
CA GLY A 244 16.19 9.05 -22.09
C GLY A 244 17.01 9.49 -20.87
N PRO A 245 16.43 10.31 -19.96
CA PRO A 245 17.13 10.68 -18.74
C PRO A 245 17.57 9.44 -17.98
N LYS A 246 18.75 9.48 -17.37
CA LYS A 246 19.30 8.35 -16.59
C LYS A 246 18.23 7.82 -15.64
N GLN A 247 17.87 6.57 -15.81
CA GLN A 247 16.97 5.91 -14.88
C GLN A 247 17.64 5.84 -13.52
N ARG A 248 16.92 6.25 -12.47
CA ARG A 248 17.41 6.03 -11.11
C ARG A 248 17.51 4.53 -10.86
N PRO A 249 18.49 4.10 -10.07
CA PRO A 249 18.56 2.73 -9.62
C PRO A 249 17.24 2.29 -8.98
N VAL A 250 16.80 1.07 -9.26
CA VAL A 250 15.61 0.47 -8.66
C VAL A 250 16.05 -0.51 -7.59
N PHE A 251 15.51 -0.39 -6.39
CA PHE A 251 15.75 -1.37 -5.34
C PHE A 251 15.00 -2.67 -5.64
N MET A 252 15.72 -3.78 -5.65
CA MET A 252 15.14 -5.11 -5.91
C MET A 252 15.51 -6.05 -4.78
N ALA A 253 14.53 -6.73 -4.18
CA ALA A 253 14.75 -7.70 -3.13
C ALA A 253 13.84 -8.92 -3.28
N ILE A 254 14.27 -10.03 -2.72
CA ILE A 254 13.49 -11.27 -2.58
C ILE A 254 13.40 -11.56 -1.09
N ALA A 255 12.18 -11.67 -0.57
CA ALA A 255 11.94 -12.16 0.78
C ALA A 255 11.75 -13.68 0.73
N GLU A 256 12.48 -14.41 1.54
CA GLU A 256 12.38 -15.87 1.63
C GLU A 256 11.42 -16.29 2.76
N ASP A 257 11.37 -15.50 3.83
CA ASP A 257 10.52 -15.73 4.99
C ASP A 257 9.58 -14.54 5.27
N CYS A 258 8.31 -14.87 5.60
CA CYS A 258 7.26 -13.89 5.95
C CYS A 258 6.68 -14.09 7.35
N GLY A 259 7.37 -14.80 8.20
CA GLY A 259 6.97 -15.02 9.60
C GLY A 259 6.05 -16.18 9.85
N HIS A 260 5.52 -16.82 8.82
CA HIS A 260 4.61 -17.96 8.96
C HIS A 260 4.77 -19.00 7.85
N GLY A 261 4.33 -20.21 8.13
CA GLY A 261 4.31 -21.30 7.16
C GLY A 261 2.98 -21.39 6.41
N ARG A 262 2.84 -22.46 5.61
CA ARG A 262 1.72 -22.68 4.67
C ARG A 262 0.33 -22.75 5.31
N ARG A 263 0.25 -23.08 6.59
CA ARG A 263 -1.01 -23.18 7.35
C ARG A 263 -1.22 -21.99 8.29
N GLY A 264 -0.36 -20.95 8.21
CA GLY A 264 -0.40 -19.80 9.09
C GLY A 264 0.28 -20.01 10.45
N GLU A 265 0.97 -21.15 10.66
CA GLU A 265 1.76 -21.41 11.86
C GLU A 265 2.98 -20.49 11.90
N PRO A 266 3.36 -19.93 13.07
CA PRO A 266 4.54 -19.09 13.19
C PRO A 266 5.82 -19.85 12.79
N ARG A 267 6.67 -19.22 11.99
CA ARG A 267 8.04 -19.68 11.69
C ARG A 267 9.02 -18.86 12.49
N TYR A 268 9.90 -19.55 13.21
CA TYR A 268 10.96 -18.94 14.00
C TYR A 268 12.31 -19.16 13.34
N LEU A 269 13.24 -18.26 13.61
CA LEU A 269 14.66 -18.43 13.23
C LEU A 269 15.21 -19.74 13.80
N ARG A 270 16.03 -20.43 13.01
CA ARG A 270 16.57 -21.73 13.36
C ARG A 270 18.08 -21.75 13.31
N GLU A 271 18.67 -22.60 14.15
CA GLU A 271 20.07 -22.98 14.09
C GLU A 271 20.33 -23.91 12.86
N PRO A 272 21.60 -24.10 12.44
CA PRO A 272 21.93 -25.00 11.34
C PRO A 272 21.47 -26.46 11.53
N ASP A 273 21.30 -26.88 12.80
CA ASP A 273 20.79 -28.22 13.15
C ASP A 273 19.28 -28.33 13.08
N GLY A 274 18.56 -27.21 12.75
CA GLY A 274 17.12 -27.15 12.62
C GLY A 274 16.37 -26.84 13.92
N THR A 275 17.06 -26.70 15.05
CA THR A 275 16.45 -26.26 16.32
C THR A 275 16.07 -24.77 16.26
N GLU A 276 15.03 -24.36 16.97
CA GLU A 276 14.62 -22.95 17.00
C GLU A 276 15.59 -22.13 17.86
N GLN A 277 16.06 -21.01 17.31
CA GLN A 277 16.96 -20.09 18.02
C GLN A 277 16.27 -19.45 19.21
N ILE A 278 16.95 -19.45 20.37
CA ILE A 278 16.51 -18.75 21.58
C ILE A 278 17.43 -17.54 21.79
N PHE A 279 16.84 -16.36 21.74
CA PHE A 279 17.54 -15.11 22.00
C PHE A 279 17.39 -14.70 23.45
N GLU A 280 18.47 -14.27 24.07
CA GLU A 280 18.45 -13.69 25.41
C GLU A 280 18.64 -12.18 25.30
N ASP A 281 17.55 -11.45 25.43
CA ASP A 281 17.55 -10.00 25.31
C ASP A 281 17.41 -9.34 26.70
N LYS A 282 18.19 -8.29 26.93
CA LYS A 282 17.97 -7.36 28.02
C LYS A 282 16.85 -6.43 27.65
N VAL A 283 15.67 -6.66 28.21
CA VAL A 283 14.50 -5.83 27.94
C VAL A 283 14.16 -4.99 29.17
N PRO A 284 13.81 -3.71 28.98
CA PRO A 284 13.27 -2.91 30.05
C PRO A 284 11.88 -3.43 30.42
N ASP A 285 11.66 -3.74 31.70
CA ASP A 285 10.35 -3.98 32.28
C ASP A 285 9.91 -2.70 32.97
N ARG A 286 8.90 -2.03 32.41
CA ARG A 286 8.49 -0.67 32.80
C ARG A 286 7.07 -0.69 33.34
N TRP A 287 6.89 -0.05 34.48
CA TRP A 287 5.53 0.13 35.06
C TRP A 287 5.37 1.49 35.68
N GLU A 288 4.16 1.94 35.83
CA GLU A 288 3.83 3.19 36.47
C GLU A 288 3.24 2.94 37.87
N ARG A 289 3.81 3.59 38.87
CA ARG A 289 3.31 3.58 40.25
C ARG A 289 3.45 4.95 40.86
N ASP A 290 2.39 5.42 41.51
CA ASP A 290 2.32 6.74 42.19
C ASP A 290 2.73 7.92 41.26
N GLY A 291 2.37 7.84 39.98
CA GLY A 291 2.66 8.86 38.96
C GLY A 291 4.13 8.89 38.53
N LYS A 292 4.94 7.91 38.96
CA LYS A 292 6.34 7.74 38.54
C LYS A 292 6.51 6.50 37.68
N ILE A 293 7.36 6.60 36.66
CA ILE A 293 7.74 5.46 35.84
C ILE A 293 8.93 4.78 36.51
N HIS A 294 8.75 3.51 36.80
CA HIS A 294 9.81 2.63 37.28
C HIS A 294 10.28 1.76 36.13
N GLU A 295 11.57 1.44 36.11
CA GLU A 295 12.20 0.61 35.09
C GLU A 295 13.18 -0.35 35.77
N GLN A 296 13.14 -1.61 35.33
CA GLN A 296 14.18 -2.58 35.66
C GLN A 296 14.53 -3.37 34.40
N ILE A 297 15.77 -3.80 34.31
CA ILE A 297 16.21 -4.64 33.19
C ILE A 297 15.94 -6.09 33.57
N ARG A 298 15.18 -6.79 32.72
CA ARG A 298 15.00 -8.24 32.80
C ARG A 298 15.69 -8.94 31.64
N MET A 299 16.22 -10.12 31.90
CA MET A 299 16.62 -11.05 30.85
C MET A 299 15.35 -11.76 30.34
N ARG A 300 15.04 -11.57 29.08
CA ARG A 300 13.95 -12.25 28.39
C ARG A 300 14.52 -13.27 27.41
N LYS A 301 14.07 -14.50 27.54
CA LYS A 301 14.35 -15.54 26.54
C LYS A 301 13.15 -15.59 25.60
N ASP A 302 13.40 -15.37 24.32
CA ASP A 302 12.33 -15.35 23.33
C ASP A 302 12.81 -15.94 21.99
N LYS A 303 11.85 -16.38 21.19
CA LYS A 303 12.07 -16.82 19.81
C LYS A 303 11.77 -15.65 18.89
N ARG A 304 12.59 -15.43 17.87
CA ARG A 304 12.31 -14.39 16.87
C ARG A 304 11.66 -15.01 15.66
N ILE A 305 10.64 -14.34 15.16
CA ILE A 305 9.94 -14.71 13.93
C ILE A 305 10.93 -14.61 12.76
N ALA A 306 10.94 -15.61 11.88
CA ALA A 306 11.67 -15.57 10.62
C ALA A 306 10.89 -14.70 9.62
N ASP A 307 11.26 -13.43 9.52
CA ASP A 307 10.62 -12.44 8.66
C ASP A 307 11.70 -11.52 8.08
N ASP A 308 11.84 -11.53 6.76
CA ASP A 308 12.86 -10.78 6.05
C ASP A 308 12.45 -9.32 5.78
N LEU A 309 11.16 -9.00 5.86
CA LEU A 309 10.67 -7.67 5.50
C LEU A 309 11.29 -6.53 6.34
N PRO A 310 11.54 -6.68 7.66
CA PRO A 310 12.26 -5.68 8.43
C PRO A 310 13.70 -5.45 7.93
N LEU A 311 14.41 -6.51 7.58
CA LEU A 311 15.78 -6.44 7.05
C LEU A 311 15.80 -5.76 5.69
N ILE A 312 14.89 -6.15 4.79
CA ILE A 312 14.71 -5.52 3.47
C ILE A 312 14.39 -4.01 3.62
N ALA A 313 13.57 -3.64 4.60
CA ALA A 313 13.27 -2.24 4.86
C ALA A 313 14.49 -1.44 5.35
N ASP A 314 15.40 -2.07 6.11
CA ASP A 314 16.65 -1.43 6.56
C ASP A 314 17.62 -1.29 5.38
N GLU A 315 17.75 -2.29 4.53
CA GLU A 315 18.57 -2.22 3.31
C GLU A 315 18.03 -1.17 2.32
N TYR A 316 16.70 -1.03 2.19
CA TYR A 316 16.12 0.04 1.38
C TYR A 316 16.46 1.43 1.91
N ARG A 317 16.50 1.62 3.24
CA ARG A 317 16.93 2.90 3.83
C ARG A 317 18.39 3.22 3.54
N ARG A 318 19.27 2.21 3.56
CA ARG A 318 20.68 2.35 3.16
C ARG A 318 20.81 2.71 1.69
N PHE A 319 20.11 1.99 0.83
CA PHE A 319 20.08 2.24 -0.61
C PHE A 319 19.69 3.68 -0.96
N ILE A 320 18.66 4.24 -0.27
CA ILE A 320 18.27 5.63 -0.48
C ILE A 320 19.36 6.59 0.02
N ALA A 321 19.93 6.35 1.20
CA ALA A 321 20.97 7.21 1.77
C ALA A 321 22.24 7.24 0.91
N GLU A 322 22.61 6.13 0.30
CA GLU A 322 23.73 6.03 -0.64
C GLU A 322 23.44 6.74 -1.97
N GLY A 323 22.21 6.64 -2.47
CA GLY A 323 21.78 7.31 -3.72
C GLY A 323 21.58 8.82 -3.62
N GLU A 324 21.45 9.38 -2.40
CA GLU A 324 21.43 10.82 -2.16
C GLU A 324 22.84 11.45 -2.14
N LEU A 325 23.89 10.62 -2.11
CA LEU A 325 25.29 11.05 -2.11
C LEU A 325 25.93 11.11 -3.51
N GLU A 326 25.21 10.64 -4.57
CA GLU A 326 25.61 10.75 -5.97
C GLU A 326 24.80 11.85 -6.70
#